data_4b590c7318f0f31dc519894f1010d70f
#
_entry.id   4b590c7318f0f31dc519894f1010d70f
#
_cell.length_a   1.000
_cell.length_b   1.000
_cell.length_c   1.000
_cell.angle_alpha   90.00
_cell.angle_beta   90.00
_cell.angle_gamma   90.00
#
_symmetry.space_group_name_H-M   'P 1'
#
loop_
_entity.id
_entity.type
_entity.pdbx_description
1 polymer ?
#
loop_
_entity_poly.entity_id
_entity_poly.type
_entity_poly.pdbx_seq_one_letter_code
_entity_poly.pdbx_strand_id
1 'polypeptide(L)'
;MKYLILLTTLISFSVIVADERGPDRAMWAAKMKLDLAELKGPPLLADFKAKKADRIANLDLLIDSGKYEGPALERLSRMREKVLNTELPSQDQINLRHERKIKMMKNRLKSRVKMMDRRFRDPRRNQIMRDRERWELRKQKNRRTKKD
;
A
#
# COMPACT_ATOMS: atom_id res chain seq x y z
N MET A 1 13.65 10.74 -21.61
CA MET A 1 13.33 11.94 -20.79
C MET A 1 11.87 12.39 -20.87
N LYS A 2 11.18 12.33 -22.04
CA LYS A 2 9.75 12.77 -22.17
C LYS A 2 8.77 12.00 -21.26
N TYR A 3 8.98 10.71 -21.02
CA TYR A 3 8.10 9.88 -20.17
C TYR A 3 8.27 10.11 -18.66
N LEU A 4 9.45 10.59 -18.25
CA LEU A 4 9.70 10.91 -16.83
C LEU A 4 8.93 12.16 -16.39
N ILE A 5 8.82 13.14 -17.27
CA ILE A 5 8.07 14.40 -17.02
C ILE A 5 6.57 14.11 -16.95
N LEU A 6 6.05 13.20 -17.81
CA LEU A 6 4.63 12.80 -17.79
C LEU A 6 4.27 12.04 -16.51
N LEU A 7 5.18 11.22 -16.00
CA LEU A 7 4.96 10.48 -14.74
C LEU A 7 4.98 11.41 -13.53
N THR A 8 5.85 12.40 -13.49
CA THR A 8 5.93 13.37 -12.38
C THR A 8 4.73 14.32 -12.38
N THR A 9 4.22 14.75 -13.53
CA THR A 9 3.02 15.59 -13.63
C THR A 9 1.76 14.82 -13.21
N LEU A 10 1.65 13.52 -13.54
CA LEU A 10 0.53 12.68 -13.14
C LEU A 10 0.50 12.47 -11.60
N ILE A 11 1.68 12.31 -10.99
CA ILE A 11 1.80 12.15 -9.53
C ILE A 11 1.47 13.47 -8.81
N SER A 12 1.92 14.60 -9.35
CA SER A 12 1.66 15.92 -8.75
C SER A 12 0.18 16.31 -8.82
N PHE A 13 -0.52 15.99 -9.94
CA PHE A 13 -1.95 16.26 -10.07
C PHE A 13 -2.80 15.40 -9.12
N SER A 14 -2.35 14.18 -8.84
CA SER A 14 -3.06 13.27 -7.92
C SER A 14 -2.95 13.68 -6.45
N VAL A 15 -1.91 14.39 -6.05
CA VAL A 15 -1.74 14.87 -4.67
C VAL A 15 -2.66 16.06 -4.36
N ILE A 16 -2.90 16.94 -5.33
CA ILE A 16 -3.70 18.17 -5.13
C ILE A 16 -5.21 17.86 -5.02
N VAL A 17 -5.72 16.86 -5.73
CA VAL A 17 -7.17 16.49 -5.70
C VAL A 17 -7.53 15.63 -4.48
N ALA A 18 -6.56 15.13 -3.74
CA ALA A 18 -6.77 14.12 -2.70
C ALA A 18 -7.18 14.67 -1.32
N ASP A 19 -7.19 15.98 -1.11
CA ASP A 19 -7.30 16.56 0.24
C ASP A 19 -8.73 16.77 0.75
N GLU A 20 -9.75 16.70 -0.09
CA GLU A 20 -11.12 17.07 0.30
C GLU A 20 -12.11 15.91 0.56
N ARG A 21 -11.76 14.63 0.26
CA ARG A 21 -12.73 13.51 0.34
C ARG A 21 -12.18 12.26 1.03
N GLY A 22 -12.26 12.22 2.35
CA GLY A 22 -11.68 11.15 3.19
C GLY A 22 -11.98 9.68 2.82
N PRO A 23 -13.24 9.23 2.60
CA PRO A 23 -13.52 7.81 2.27
C PRO A 23 -13.17 7.45 0.82
N ASP A 24 -13.25 8.39 -0.12
CA ASP A 24 -12.92 8.19 -1.53
C ASP A 24 -11.41 7.99 -1.73
N ARG A 25 -10.57 8.60 -0.91
CA ARG A 25 -9.10 8.50 -0.98
C ARG A 25 -8.60 7.07 -0.78
N ALA A 26 -9.15 6.36 0.20
CA ALA A 26 -8.75 4.98 0.47
C ALA A 26 -9.19 4.02 -0.64
N MET A 27 -10.32 4.27 -1.27
CA MET A 27 -10.82 3.49 -2.40
C MET A 27 -10.00 3.77 -3.66
N TRP A 28 -9.72 5.04 -3.94
CA TRP A 28 -8.87 5.46 -5.06
C TRP A 28 -7.45 4.89 -4.95
N ALA A 29 -6.83 4.99 -3.77
CA ALA A 29 -5.52 4.40 -3.51
C ALA A 29 -5.51 2.87 -3.67
N ALA A 30 -6.60 2.20 -3.29
CA ALA A 30 -6.74 0.76 -3.49
C ALA A 30 -6.88 0.39 -4.97
N LYS A 31 -7.61 1.19 -5.76
CA LYS A 31 -7.75 1.03 -7.20
C LYS A 31 -6.41 1.25 -7.91
N MET A 32 -5.71 2.35 -7.62
CA MET A 32 -4.39 2.61 -8.19
C MET A 32 -3.37 1.50 -7.90
N LYS A 33 -3.38 0.96 -6.67
CA LYS A 33 -2.51 -0.18 -6.33
C LYS A 33 -2.83 -1.42 -7.13
N LEU A 34 -4.10 -1.66 -7.42
CA LEU A 34 -4.54 -2.77 -8.26
C LEU A 34 -4.07 -2.56 -9.70
N ASP A 35 -4.38 -1.41 -10.29
CA ASP A 35 -4.01 -1.05 -11.65
C ASP A 35 -2.49 -1.12 -11.85
N LEU A 36 -1.71 -0.61 -10.89
CA LEU A 36 -0.26 -0.69 -10.91
C LEU A 36 0.25 -2.14 -10.81
N ALA A 37 -0.40 -2.99 -10.03
CA ALA A 37 -0.02 -4.40 -9.90
C ALA A 37 -0.35 -5.19 -11.16
N GLU A 38 -1.46 -4.85 -11.85
CA GLU A 38 -1.82 -5.45 -13.15
C GLU A 38 -0.86 -5.01 -14.27
N LEU A 39 -0.51 -3.72 -14.32
CA LEU A 39 0.45 -3.18 -15.30
C LEU A 39 1.86 -3.76 -15.15
N LYS A 40 2.34 -3.95 -13.92
CA LYS A 40 3.66 -4.52 -13.67
C LYS A 40 3.75 -6.01 -13.98
N GLY A 41 2.61 -6.70 -13.97
CA GLY A 41 2.57 -8.15 -14.12
C GLY A 41 3.25 -8.92 -12.98
N PRO A 42 3.41 -10.23 -13.13
CA PRO A 42 4.12 -11.05 -12.16
C PRO A 42 5.61 -10.73 -12.17
N PRO A 43 6.27 -10.71 -10.99
CA PRO A 43 7.72 -10.56 -10.92
C PRO A 43 8.42 -11.75 -11.58
N LEU A 44 9.60 -11.50 -12.15
CA LEU A 44 10.40 -12.54 -12.80
C LEU A 44 11.18 -13.37 -11.76
N LEU A 45 11.42 -14.63 -12.08
CA LEU A 45 12.30 -15.50 -11.27
C LEU A 45 13.69 -14.89 -11.10
N ALA A 46 14.18 -14.17 -12.13
CA ALA A 46 15.45 -13.44 -12.07
C ALA A 46 15.51 -12.43 -10.92
N ASP A 47 14.40 -11.73 -10.65
CA ASP A 47 14.32 -10.74 -9.55
C ASP A 47 14.45 -11.43 -8.17
N PHE A 48 13.93 -12.65 -8.04
CA PHE A 48 14.06 -13.42 -6.80
C PHE A 48 15.49 -13.94 -6.63
N LYS A 49 16.14 -14.38 -7.73
CA LYS A 49 17.55 -14.78 -7.72
C LYS A 49 18.45 -13.61 -7.33
N ALA A 50 18.26 -12.45 -7.95
CA ALA A 50 19.01 -11.23 -7.63
C ALA A 50 18.85 -10.85 -6.15
N LYS A 51 17.61 -10.78 -5.65
CA LYS A 51 17.34 -10.47 -4.23
C LYS A 51 17.94 -11.49 -3.26
N LYS A 52 17.98 -12.77 -3.63
CA LYS A 52 18.63 -13.80 -2.82
C LYS A 52 20.13 -13.56 -2.77
N ALA A 53 20.77 -13.29 -3.93
CA ALA A 53 22.19 -12.98 -4.03
C ALA A 53 22.57 -11.73 -3.22
N ASP A 54 21.81 -10.62 -3.40
CA ASP A 54 22.01 -9.37 -2.64
C ASP A 54 21.91 -9.59 -1.13
N ARG A 55 20.95 -10.44 -0.70
CA ARG A 55 20.77 -10.75 0.72
C ARG A 55 21.94 -11.53 1.28
N ILE A 56 22.48 -12.49 0.52
CA ILE A 56 23.67 -13.26 0.90
C ILE A 56 24.86 -12.31 1.00
N ALA A 57 25.12 -11.49 -0.03
CA ALA A 57 26.23 -10.54 -0.05
C ALA A 57 26.16 -9.56 1.15
N ASN A 58 24.97 -9.05 1.50
CA ASN A 58 24.79 -8.19 2.66
C ASN A 58 25.09 -8.93 3.99
N LEU A 59 24.72 -10.20 4.11
CA LEU A 59 25.04 -11.01 5.30
C LEU A 59 26.54 -11.29 5.39
N ASP A 60 27.19 -11.57 4.25
CA ASP A 60 28.65 -11.77 4.19
C ASP A 60 29.38 -10.50 4.61
N LEU A 61 28.98 -9.33 4.11
CA LEU A 61 29.55 -8.05 4.53
C LEU A 61 29.37 -7.78 6.04
N LEU A 62 28.25 -8.18 6.63
CA LEU A 62 28.04 -8.03 8.08
C LEU A 62 28.91 -9.00 8.89
N ILE A 63 29.07 -10.24 8.44
CA ILE A 63 29.92 -11.25 9.06
C ILE A 63 31.39 -10.82 8.99
N ASP A 64 31.85 -10.37 7.82
CA ASP A 64 33.24 -10.00 7.57
C ASP A 64 33.61 -8.64 8.19
N SER A 65 32.62 -7.82 8.55
CA SER A 65 32.87 -6.51 9.15
C SER A 65 33.57 -6.53 10.51
N GLY A 66 33.62 -7.70 11.17
CA GLY A 66 34.20 -7.87 12.51
C GLY A 66 33.47 -7.14 13.64
N LYS A 67 32.28 -6.54 13.34
CA LYS A 67 31.48 -5.78 14.33
C LYS A 67 30.65 -6.67 15.25
N TYR A 68 30.46 -7.92 14.88
CA TYR A 68 29.60 -8.86 15.59
C TYR A 68 30.43 -10.04 16.09
N GLU A 69 30.28 -10.39 17.38
CA GLU A 69 30.98 -11.50 18.02
C GLU A 69 29.99 -12.40 18.76
N GLY A 70 30.43 -13.60 19.07
CA GLY A 70 29.70 -14.56 19.90
C GLY A 70 28.30 -14.89 19.32
N PRO A 71 27.24 -14.86 20.15
CA PRO A 71 25.89 -15.26 19.73
C PRO A 71 25.31 -14.45 18.58
N ALA A 72 25.78 -13.20 18.39
CA ALA A 72 25.30 -12.35 17.28
C ALA A 72 25.89 -12.83 15.95
N LEU A 73 27.16 -13.17 15.92
CA LEU A 73 27.83 -13.74 14.74
C LEU A 73 27.21 -15.08 14.34
N GLU A 74 26.96 -15.96 15.33
CA GLU A 74 26.28 -17.23 15.08
C GLU A 74 24.88 -17.04 14.45
N ARG A 75 24.11 -16.04 14.91
CA ARG A 75 22.79 -15.73 14.32
C ARG A 75 22.91 -15.29 12.88
N LEU A 76 23.89 -14.46 12.53
CA LEU A 76 24.14 -14.02 11.16
C LEU A 76 24.52 -15.20 10.28
N SER A 77 25.42 -16.08 10.75
CA SER A 77 25.84 -17.29 10.04
C SER A 77 24.67 -18.26 9.80
N ARG A 78 23.82 -18.50 10.80
CA ARG A 78 22.59 -19.29 10.65
C ARG A 78 21.59 -18.64 9.68
N MET A 79 21.48 -17.31 9.70
CA MET A 79 20.62 -16.59 8.75
C MET A 79 21.14 -16.72 7.32
N ARG A 80 22.45 -16.62 7.12
CA ARG A 80 23.10 -16.83 5.82
C ARG A 80 22.83 -18.25 5.29
N GLU A 81 23.08 -19.25 6.11
CA GLU A 81 22.82 -20.65 5.76
C GLU A 81 21.35 -20.91 5.41
N LYS A 82 20.44 -20.36 6.20
CA LYS A 82 18.99 -20.43 5.90
C LYS A 82 18.65 -19.80 4.55
N VAL A 83 19.24 -18.67 4.20
CA VAL A 83 19.01 -18.02 2.90
C VAL A 83 19.59 -18.86 1.77
N LEU A 84 20.79 -19.43 1.95
CA LEU A 84 21.42 -20.33 0.98
C LEU A 84 20.55 -21.55 0.69
N ASN A 85 20.04 -22.20 1.76
CA ASN A 85 19.24 -23.42 1.66
C ASN A 85 17.77 -23.17 1.29
N THR A 86 17.32 -21.90 1.23
CA THR A 86 15.95 -21.58 0.80
C THR A 86 15.79 -21.81 -0.69
N GLU A 87 14.92 -22.74 -1.06
CA GLU A 87 14.55 -22.99 -2.45
C GLU A 87 13.80 -21.78 -3.02
N LEU A 88 14.12 -21.46 -4.28
CA LEU A 88 13.42 -20.42 -5.01
C LEU A 88 12.13 -20.98 -5.62
N PRO A 89 11.03 -20.22 -5.57
CA PRO A 89 9.80 -20.64 -6.22
C PRO A 89 9.99 -20.74 -7.74
N SER A 90 9.30 -21.67 -8.38
CA SER A 90 9.23 -21.71 -9.84
C SER A 90 8.49 -20.49 -10.40
N GLN A 91 8.71 -20.16 -11.68
CA GLN A 91 7.99 -19.04 -12.32
C GLN A 91 6.47 -19.26 -12.28
N ASP A 92 6.00 -20.50 -12.44
CA ASP A 92 4.58 -20.83 -12.37
C ASP A 92 4.00 -20.57 -10.97
N GLN A 93 4.75 -20.92 -9.93
CA GLN A 93 4.33 -20.60 -8.55
C GLN A 93 4.28 -19.08 -8.29
N ILE A 94 5.20 -18.32 -8.88
CA ILE A 94 5.22 -16.86 -8.80
C ILE A 94 3.98 -16.29 -9.51
N ASN A 95 3.69 -16.76 -10.72
CA ASN A 95 2.53 -16.35 -11.51
C ASN A 95 1.23 -16.63 -10.75
N LEU A 96 1.07 -17.85 -10.23
CA LEU A 96 -0.11 -18.25 -9.46
C LEU A 96 -0.28 -17.41 -8.19
N ARG A 97 0.79 -17.09 -7.48
CA ARG A 97 0.75 -16.19 -6.30
C ARG A 97 0.35 -14.77 -6.71
N HIS A 98 0.84 -14.29 -7.83
CA HIS A 98 0.48 -12.97 -8.36
C HIS A 98 -1.02 -12.91 -8.73
N GLU A 99 -1.53 -13.89 -9.46
CA GLU A 99 -2.95 -13.98 -9.80
C GLU A 99 -3.85 -14.02 -8.56
N ARG A 100 -3.49 -14.84 -7.57
CA ARG A 100 -4.21 -14.88 -6.28
C ARG A 100 -4.21 -13.52 -5.59
N LYS A 101 -3.07 -12.80 -5.61
CA LYS A 101 -2.94 -11.46 -5.05
C LYS A 101 -3.86 -10.47 -5.75
N ILE A 102 -3.87 -10.45 -7.09
CA ILE A 102 -4.77 -9.61 -7.90
C ILE A 102 -6.23 -9.93 -7.59
N LYS A 103 -6.61 -11.21 -7.56
CA LYS A 103 -7.98 -11.64 -7.20
C LYS A 103 -8.39 -11.14 -5.81
N MET A 104 -7.51 -11.26 -4.82
CA MET A 104 -7.77 -10.74 -3.47
C MET A 104 -7.93 -9.22 -3.45
N MET A 105 -7.12 -8.48 -4.20
CA MET A 105 -7.23 -7.02 -4.30
C MET A 105 -8.54 -6.61 -4.94
N LYS A 106 -8.96 -7.26 -6.03
CA LYS A 106 -10.27 -7.07 -6.70
C LYS A 106 -11.43 -7.31 -5.73
N ASN A 107 -11.39 -8.40 -4.99
CA ASN A 107 -12.45 -8.74 -4.03
C ASN A 107 -12.53 -7.72 -2.88
N ARG A 108 -11.38 -7.27 -2.35
CA ARG A 108 -11.33 -6.21 -1.34
C ARG A 108 -11.91 -4.90 -1.85
N LEU A 109 -11.59 -4.52 -3.10
CA LEU A 109 -12.14 -3.32 -3.72
C LEU A 109 -13.67 -3.43 -3.87
N LYS A 110 -14.18 -4.56 -4.41
CA LYS A 110 -15.64 -4.82 -4.51
C LYS A 110 -16.33 -4.74 -3.14
N SER A 111 -15.74 -5.32 -2.10
CA SER A 111 -16.31 -5.27 -0.75
C SER A 111 -16.35 -3.85 -0.19
N ARG A 112 -15.32 -3.03 -0.46
CA ARG A 112 -15.30 -1.61 -0.06
C ARG A 112 -16.38 -0.80 -0.76
N VAL A 113 -16.52 -0.96 -2.09
CA VAL A 113 -17.60 -0.32 -2.87
C VAL A 113 -18.96 -0.69 -2.31
N LYS A 114 -19.22 -1.99 -2.07
CA LYS A 114 -20.49 -2.46 -1.50
C LYS A 114 -20.76 -1.88 -0.10
N MET A 115 -19.73 -1.73 0.71
CA MET A 115 -19.87 -1.10 2.04
C MET A 115 -20.18 0.39 1.94
N MET A 116 -19.58 1.10 0.97
CA MET A 116 -19.87 2.50 0.71
C MET A 116 -21.32 2.68 0.24
N ASP A 117 -21.78 1.89 -0.73
CA ASP A 117 -23.16 1.92 -1.19
C ASP A 117 -24.17 1.72 -0.06
N ARG A 118 -23.90 0.78 0.84
CA ARG A 118 -24.76 0.57 2.03
C ARG A 118 -24.75 1.80 2.94
N ARG A 119 -23.60 2.45 3.13
CA ARG A 119 -23.50 3.65 3.96
C ARG A 119 -24.26 4.83 3.38
N PHE A 120 -24.28 4.99 2.05
CA PHE A 120 -25.01 6.07 1.39
C PHE A 120 -26.52 5.80 1.34
N ARG A 121 -26.95 4.52 1.35
CA ARG A 121 -28.37 4.13 1.32
C ARG A 121 -29.03 4.11 2.70
N ASP A 122 -28.28 4.23 3.80
CA ASP A 122 -28.86 4.25 5.15
C ASP A 122 -29.48 5.63 5.46
N PRO A 123 -30.82 5.77 5.43
CA PRO A 123 -31.50 7.06 5.64
C PRO A 123 -31.23 7.63 7.04
N ARG A 124 -31.07 6.79 8.07
CA ARG A 124 -30.77 7.22 9.44
C ARG A 124 -29.43 7.91 9.53
N ARG A 125 -28.42 7.36 8.85
CA ARG A 125 -27.07 7.93 8.83
C ARG A 125 -27.03 9.27 8.09
N ASN A 126 -27.74 9.37 6.98
CA ASN A 126 -27.87 10.62 6.22
C ASN A 126 -28.59 11.70 7.05
N GLN A 127 -29.52 11.33 7.91
CA GLN A 127 -30.17 12.25 8.82
C GLN A 127 -29.20 12.73 9.91
N ILE A 128 -28.48 11.82 10.56
CA ILE A 128 -27.47 12.15 11.58
C ILE A 128 -26.39 13.10 10.99
N MET A 129 -25.93 12.84 9.77
CA MET A 129 -24.95 13.74 9.11
C MET A 129 -25.52 15.13 8.88
N ARG A 130 -26.75 15.23 8.36
CA ARG A 130 -27.43 16.53 8.17
C ARG A 130 -27.65 17.29 9.49
N ASP A 131 -28.00 16.57 10.55
CA ASP A 131 -28.20 17.19 11.86
C ASP A 131 -26.86 17.66 12.46
N ARG A 132 -25.78 16.94 12.25
CA ARG A 132 -24.43 17.35 12.64
C ARG A 132 -23.97 18.60 11.89
N GLU A 133 -24.17 18.66 10.57
CA GLU A 133 -23.86 19.83 9.75
C GLU A 133 -24.66 21.07 10.21
N ARG A 134 -25.96 20.89 10.48
CA ARG A 134 -26.82 21.96 11.02
C ARG A 134 -26.34 22.45 12.39
N TRP A 135 -25.89 21.53 13.25
CA TRP A 135 -25.33 21.87 14.55
C TRP A 135 -24.03 22.67 14.43
N GLU A 136 -23.12 22.27 13.56
CA GLU A 136 -21.86 22.98 13.30
C GLU A 136 -22.12 24.39 12.73
N LEU A 137 -23.05 24.53 11.80
CA LEU A 137 -23.44 25.82 11.27
C LEU A 137 -24.02 26.76 12.35
N ARG A 138 -24.87 26.25 13.24
CA ARG A 138 -25.39 27.03 14.39
C ARG A 138 -24.27 27.45 15.32
N LYS A 139 -23.33 26.58 15.61
CA LYS A 139 -22.17 26.88 16.45
C LYS A 139 -21.27 27.96 15.84
N GLN A 140 -21.04 27.92 14.53
CA GLN A 140 -20.31 28.98 13.83
C GLN A 140 -21.06 30.33 13.86
N LYS A 141 -22.37 30.32 13.63
CA LYS A 141 -23.19 31.52 13.71
C LYS A 141 -23.12 32.16 15.10
N ASN A 142 -23.28 31.37 16.16
CA ASN A 142 -23.20 31.85 17.54
C ASN A 142 -21.80 32.37 17.94
N ARG A 143 -20.73 31.88 17.29
CA ARG A 143 -19.38 32.44 17.49
C ARG A 143 -19.19 33.78 16.81
N ARG A 144 -19.85 34.05 15.69
CA ARG A 144 -19.80 35.35 14.98
C ARG A 144 -20.57 36.42 15.75
N THR A 145 -21.78 36.11 16.23
CA THR A 145 -22.63 37.06 16.99
C THR A 145 -22.10 37.38 18.40
N LYS A 146 -21.09 36.67 18.91
CA LYS A 146 -20.42 36.97 20.19
C LYS A 146 -19.15 37.82 20.01
N LYS A 147 -18.75 38.12 18.79
CA LYS A 147 -17.57 38.93 18.49
C LYS A 147 -17.93 40.36 18.07
N ASP A 148 -19.19 40.57 17.75
CA ASP A 148 -19.81 41.89 17.54
C ASP A 148 -20.47 42.37 18.84
#